data_d283aea4161bbb1a4581de6f67afa2e7
#
_entry.id   d283aea4161bbb1a4581de6f67afa2e7
#
_cell.length_a   1.000
_cell.length_b   1.000
_cell.length_c   1.000
_cell.angle_alpha   90.00
_cell.angle_beta   90.00
_cell.angle_gamma   90.00
#
_symmetry.space_group_name_H-M   'P 1'
#
loop_
_entity.id
_entity.type
_entity.pdbx_description
1 polymer ?
#
loop_
_entity_poly.entity_id
_entity_poly.type
_entity_poly.pdbx_seq_one_letter_code
_entity_poly.pdbx_strand_id
1 'polypeptide(L)'
;MRKPTVATLALLVVTAIWGSTFFIIKDAVSKIDPIDFLAVRFAVGAAIPAFVFWRRLSRLTATQWQIGLALGCLYGLAQIVQTVGLQTTAASVSGFITGTYVVLTPIIMWIAFKARLNVRTWVAVALALAGLAVLSLTGLGNGGVGEALTLVGAALYAVHVVLLDRWSRSMDAMSLAIVQLIGVALTTGFLGLPGGYHVPADPGVWGAIVYTAIMAGIVTMLLQTWAQRHITPTRVALLMTFEPVFASAFAVGFGGEAVTIRLVAGGALILLATLIGIRGGQADAVNDTISIPGRDDADPPPRAG
;
A
#
# COMPACT_ATOMS: atom_id res chain seq x y z
N MET A 1 -23.48 -1.29 -18.38
CA MET A 1 -23.24 -1.22 -16.90
C MET A 1 -23.09 0.23 -16.47
N ARG A 2 -23.57 0.63 -15.27
CA ARG A 2 -23.38 1.99 -14.74
C ARG A 2 -21.91 2.20 -14.39
N LYS A 3 -21.34 3.39 -14.68
CA LYS A 3 -19.93 3.72 -14.38
C LYS A 3 -19.48 3.33 -12.97
N PRO A 4 -20.27 3.55 -11.89
CA PRO A 4 -19.88 3.09 -10.53
C PRO A 4 -19.73 1.58 -10.38
N THR A 5 -20.54 0.77 -11.08
CA THR A 5 -20.43 -0.70 -11.05
C THR A 5 -19.12 -1.15 -11.71
N VAL A 6 -18.78 -0.54 -12.86
CA VAL A 6 -17.50 -0.87 -13.56
C VAL A 6 -16.30 -0.45 -12.70
N ALA A 7 -16.38 0.71 -12.01
CA ALA A 7 -15.34 1.17 -11.11
C ALA A 7 -15.15 0.23 -9.89
N THR A 8 -16.24 -0.27 -9.34
CA THR A 8 -16.19 -1.29 -8.26
C THR A 8 -15.50 -2.57 -8.72
N LEU A 9 -15.87 -3.09 -9.91
CA LEU A 9 -15.23 -4.27 -10.47
C LEU A 9 -13.75 -4.04 -10.78
N ALA A 10 -13.41 -2.88 -11.32
CA ALA A 10 -12.02 -2.51 -11.59
C ALA A 10 -11.16 -2.52 -10.31
N LEU A 11 -11.69 -1.97 -9.20
CA LEU A 11 -10.97 -2.01 -7.91
C LEU A 11 -10.87 -3.41 -7.31
N LEU A 12 -11.88 -4.26 -7.47
CA LEU A 12 -11.77 -5.66 -7.07
C LEU A 12 -10.69 -6.39 -7.89
N VAL A 13 -10.58 -6.09 -9.18
CA VAL A 13 -9.48 -6.62 -10.00
C VAL A 13 -8.13 -6.09 -9.52
N VAL A 14 -8.01 -4.82 -9.18
CA VAL A 14 -6.80 -4.23 -8.60
C VAL A 14 -6.39 -4.98 -7.33
N THR A 15 -7.32 -5.16 -6.38
CA THR A 15 -7.03 -5.85 -5.12
C THR A 15 -6.68 -7.33 -5.32
N ALA A 16 -7.32 -7.98 -6.30
CA ALA A 16 -6.98 -9.36 -6.65
C ALA A 16 -5.56 -9.45 -7.24
N ILE A 17 -5.20 -8.54 -8.16
CA ILE A 17 -3.84 -8.47 -8.72
C ILE A 17 -2.81 -8.24 -7.60
N TRP A 18 -3.04 -7.27 -6.71
CA TRP A 18 -2.13 -7.01 -5.61
C TRP A 18 -2.05 -8.19 -4.63
N GLY A 19 -3.19 -8.77 -4.26
CA GLY A 19 -3.22 -9.97 -3.42
C GLY A 19 -2.41 -11.12 -4.01
N SER A 20 -2.48 -11.34 -5.33
CA SER A 20 -1.70 -12.39 -6.00
C SER A 20 -0.19 -12.14 -5.95
N THR A 21 0.25 -10.89 -5.78
CA THR A 21 1.69 -10.60 -5.74
C THR A 21 2.39 -11.22 -4.53
N PHE A 22 1.70 -11.43 -3.41
CA PHE A 22 2.32 -11.96 -2.20
C PHE A 22 2.90 -13.37 -2.41
N PHE A 23 2.12 -14.30 -2.98
CA PHE A 23 2.63 -15.65 -3.22
C PHE A 23 3.63 -15.69 -4.38
N ILE A 24 3.42 -14.87 -5.43
CA ILE A 24 4.33 -14.77 -6.59
C ILE A 24 5.70 -14.24 -6.16
N ILE A 25 5.72 -13.16 -5.37
CA ILE A 25 6.96 -12.57 -4.86
C ILE A 25 7.64 -13.54 -3.89
N LYS A 26 6.87 -14.22 -3.02
CA LYS A 26 7.42 -15.21 -2.09
C LYS A 26 8.14 -16.34 -2.82
N ASP A 27 7.55 -16.87 -3.89
CA ASP A 27 8.22 -17.89 -4.73
C ASP A 27 9.48 -17.29 -5.41
N ALA A 28 9.39 -16.08 -5.95
CA ALA A 28 10.53 -15.44 -6.61
C ALA A 28 11.70 -15.20 -5.64
N VAL A 29 11.45 -14.65 -4.43
CA VAL A 29 12.52 -14.35 -3.46
C VAL A 29 13.04 -15.57 -2.70
N SER A 30 12.50 -16.75 -2.97
CA SER A 30 13.14 -18.02 -2.61
C SER A 30 14.28 -18.41 -3.56
N LYS A 31 14.37 -17.78 -4.74
CA LYS A 31 15.28 -18.10 -5.83
C LYS A 31 16.27 -16.97 -6.15
N ILE A 32 15.96 -15.74 -5.72
CA ILE A 32 16.79 -14.56 -5.92
C ILE A 32 16.74 -13.66 -4.68
N ASP A 33 17.78 -12.86 -4.47
CA ASP A 33 17.78 -11.87 -3.39
C ASP A 33 16.62 -10.87 -3.54
N PRO A 34 15.91 -10.54 -2.45
CA PRO A 34 14.78 -9.61 -2.47
C PRO A 34 15.11 -8.24 -3.06
N ILE A 35 16.32 -7.72 -2.81
CA ILE A 35 16.74 -6.39 -3.28
C ILE A 35 16.97 -6.45 -4.79
N ASP A 36 17.61 -7.50 -5.30
CA ASP A 36 17.80 -7.72 -6.74
C ASP A 36 16.48 -7.83 -7.48
N PHE A 37 15.53 -8.63 -6.91
CA PHE A 37 14.19 -8.74 -7.46
C PHE A 37 13.48 -7.39 -7.53
N LEU A 38 13.51 -6.61 -6.44
CA LEU A 38 12.86 -5.30 -6.38
C LEU A 38 13.54 -4.28 -7.30
N ALA A 39 14.87 -4.28 -7.37
CA ALA A 39 15.62 -3.37 -8.24
C ALA A 39 15.23 -3.55 -9.72
N VAL A 40 15.23 -4.79 -10.21
CA VAL A 40 14.83 -5.09 -11.60
C VAL A 40 13.34 -4.79 -11.83
N ARG A 41 12.47 -5.22 -10.92
CA ARG A 41 11.02 -4.98 -10.99
C ARG A 41 10.69 -3.49 -11.09
N PHE A 42 11.26 -2.67 -10.21
CA PHE A 42 10.95 -1.24 -10.18
C PHE A 42 11.70 -0.46 -11.25
N ALA A 43 12.87 -0.92 -11.70
CA ALA A 43 13.53 -0.35 -12.88
C ALA A 43 12.64 -0.48 -14.12
N VAL A 44 12.10 -1.68 -14.38
CA VAL A 44 11.14 -1.91 -15.48
C VAL A 44 9.84 -1.12 -15.27
N GLY A 45 9.27 -1.18 -14.05
CA GLY A 45 8.03 -0.49 -13.69
C GLY A 45 8.12 1.03 -13.76
N ALA A 46 9.30 1.61 -13.54
CA ALA A 46 9.53 3.04 -13.64
C ALA A 46 9.91 3.48 -15.07
N ALA A 47 10.74 2.71 -15.77
CA ALA A 47 11.26 3.07 -17.08
C ALA A 47 10.14 3.24 -18.13
N ILE A 48 9.19 2.30 -18.16
CA ILE A 48 8.10 2.31 -19.14
C ILE A 48 7.24 3.59 -19.01
N PRO A 49 6.62 3.89 -17.86
CA PRO A 49 5.80 5.09 -17.75
C PRO A 49 6.64 6.38 -17.78
N ALA A 50 7.89 6.38 -17.31
CA ALA A 50 8.78 7.53 -17.42
C ALA A 50 9.07 7.86 -18.89
N PHE A 51 9.33 6.85 -19.73
CA PHE A 51 9.53 7.04 -21.16
C PHE A 51 8.24 7.53 -21.86
N VAL A 52 7.10 6.90 -21.59
CA VAL A 52 5.81 7.28 -22.23
C VAL A 52 5.41 8.70 -21.85
N PHE A 53 5.60 9.10 -20.61
CA PHE A 53 5.15 10.40 -20.09
C PHE A 53 6.30 11.42 -19.89
N TRP A 54 7.46 11.23 -20.54
CA TRP A 54 8.65 12.07 -20.35
C TRP A 54 8.36 13.56 -20.54
N ARG A 55 7.47 13.94 -21.47
CA ARG A 55 7.07 15.34 -21.70
C ARG A 55 6.33 15.95 -20.51
N ARG A 56 5.61 15.14 -19.72
CA ARG A 56 4.98 15.63 -18.48
C ARG A 56 6.01 15.80 -17.38
N LEU A 57 6.92 14.85 -17.26
CA LEU A 57 7.97 14.88 -16.26
C LEU A 57 8.94 16.05 -16.45
N SER A 58 9.25 16.41 -17.71
CA SER A 58 10.14 17.55 -18.02
C SER A 58 9.54 18.91 -17.66
N ARG A 59 8.25 19.00 -17.35
CA ARG A 59 7.58 20.22 -16.91
C ARG A 59 7.46 20.36 -15.40
N LEU A 60 7.91 19.35 -14.64
CA LEU A 60 7.84 19.35 -13.19
C LEU A 60 8.90 20.28 -12.60
N THR A 61 8.52 20.99 -11.54
CA THR A 61 9.43 21.81 -10.75
C THR A 61 10.37 20.95 -9.90
N ALA A 62 11.49 21.52 -9.46
CA ALA A 62 12.41 20.84 -8.54
C ALA A 62 11.71 20.38 -7.26
N THR A 63 10.81 21.19 -6.70
CA THR A 63 10.03 20.85 -5.51
C THR A 63 9.14 19.63 -5.75
N GLN A 64 8.48 19.55 -6.91
CA GLN A 64 7.63 18.41 -7.27
C GLN A 64 8.45 17.12 -7.42
N TRP A 65 9.65 17.21 -8.03
CA TRP A 65 10.60 16.10 -8.08
C TRP A 65 11.03 15.67 -6.68
N GLN A 66 11.40 16.59 -5.80
CA GLN A 66 11.82 16.29 -4.43
C GLN A 66 10.71 15.57 -3.64
N ILE A 67 9.47 16.09 -3.72
CA ILE A 67 8.31 15.47 -3.05
C ILE A 67 8.08 14.05 -3.57
N GLY A 68 8.00 13.87 -4.89
CA GLY A 68 7.74 12.57 -5.48
C GLY A 68 8.86 11.56 -5.18
N LEU A 69 10.14 11.97 -5.27
CA LEU A 69 11.28 11.12 -4.94
C LEU A 69 11.30 10.76 -3.44
N ALA A 70 11.06 11.71 -2.53
CA ALA A 70 11.01 11.43 -1.09
C ALA A 70 9.92 10.41 -0.75
N LEU A 71 8.70 10.58 -1.32
CA LEU A 71 7.62 9.60 -1.18
C LEU A 71 7.99 8.25 -1.79
N GLY A 72 8.64 8.26 -2.97
CA GLY A 72 9.11 7.04 -3.62
C GLY A 72 10.19 6.32 -2.80
N CYS A 73 11.15 7.03 -2.22
CA CYS A 73 12.15 6.44 -1.33
C CYS A 73 11.50 5.81 -0.10
N LEU A 74 10.56 6.48 0.54
CA LEU A 74 9.83 5.94 1.68
C LEU A 74 9.05 4.68 1.32
N TYR A 75 8.34 4.71 0.19
CA TYR A 75 7.63 3.54 -0.34
C TYR A 75 8.60 2.40 -0.70
N GLY A 76 9.76 2.73 -1.28
CA GLY A 76 10.82 1.77 -1.60
C GLY A 76 11.36 1.06 -0.35
N LEU A 77 11.61 1.80 0.73
CA LEU A 77 12.01 1.22 2.01
C LEU A 77 10.94 0.27 2.56
N ALA A 78 9.66 0.67 2.48
CA ALA A 78 8.55 -0.19 2.89
C ALA A 78 8.51 -1.48 2.07
N GLN A 79 8.68 -1.40 0.76
CA GLN A 79 8.75 -2.55 -0.15
C GLN A 79 9.91 -3.50 0.17
N ILE A 80 11.11 -2.95 0.47
CA ILE A 80 12.27 -3.75 0.81
C ILE A 80 12.02 -4.52 2.11
N VAL A 81 11.62 -3.83 3.17
CA VAL A 81 11.41 -4.45 4.48
C VAL A 81 10.30 -5.51 4.41
N GLN A 82 9.21 -5.23 3.70
CA GLN A 82 8.13 -6.19 3.47
C GLN A 82 8.61 -7.42 2.68
N THR A 83 9.35 -7.20 1.59
CA THR A 83 9.79 -8.30 0.71
C THR A 83 10.84 -9.17 1.39
N VAL A 84 11.76 -8.59 2.18
CA VAL A 84 12.69 -9.34 3.04
C VAL A 84 11.90 -10.13 4.09
N GLY A 85 10.90 -9.53 4.74
CA GLY A 85 10.03 -10.22 5.69
C GLY A 85 9.30 -11.41 5.05
N LEU A 86 8.90 -11.29 3.79
CA LEU A 86 8.20 -12.33 3.06
C LEU A 86 9.04 -13.60 2.82
N GLN A 87 10.37 -13.52 2.89
CA GLN A 87 11.22 -14.73 2.79
C GLN A 87 10.89 -15.77 3.89
N THR A 88 10.57 -15.31 5.08
CA THR A 88 10.35 -16.18 6.27
C THR A 88 8.90 -16.19 6.77
N THR A 89 8.03 -15.29 6.26
CA THR A 89 6.61 -15.22 6.61
C THR A 89 5.75 -15.87 5.53
N ALA A 90 4.66 -16.52 5.91
CA ALA A 90 3.66 -17.02 4.96
C ALA A 90 3.06 -15.84 4.16
N ALA A 91 2.78 -16.05 2.87
CA ALA A 91 2.27 -15.00 1.99
C ALA A 91 0.89 -14.49 2.45
N SER A 92 0.02 -15.41 2.93
CA SER A 92 -1.26 -15.08 3.52
C SER A 92 -1.12 -14.21 4.78
N VAL A 93 -0.20 -14.58 5.68
CA VAL A 93 0.08 -13.84 6.93
C VAL A 93 0.64 -12.45 6.61
N SER A 94 1.61 -12.38 5.68
CA SER A 94 2.20 -11.12 5.22
C SER A 94 1.13 -10.17 4.64
N GLY A 95 0.18 -10.70 3.86
CA GLY A 95 -0.93 -9.93 3.31
C GLY A 95 -1.81 -9.30 4.41
N PHE A 96 -2.17 -10.07 5.46
CA PHE A 96 -2.95 -9.55 6.58
C PHE A 96 -2.18 -8.52 7.41
N ILE A 97 -0.89 -8.80 7.72
CA ILE A 97 -0.06 -7.85 8.47
C ILE A 97 0.11 -6.56 7.70
N THR A 98 0.36 -6.63 6.40
CA THR A 98 0.44 -5.44 5.54
C THR A 98 -0.85 -4.64 5.60
N GLY A 99 -2.02 -5.27 5.53
CA GLY A 99 -3.33 -4.61 5.63
C GLY A 99 -3.53 -3.78 6.90
N THR A 100 -2.74 -4.02 7.96
CA THR A 100 -2.81 -3.23 9.21
C THR A 100 -2.38 -1.76 9.00
N TYR A 101 -1.72 -1.41 7.87
CA TYR A 101 -1.40 -0.02 7.57
C TYR A 101 -2.62 0.91 7.63
N VAL A 102 -3.81 0.40 7.31
CA VAL A 102 -5.07 1.16 7.38
C VAL A 102 -5.39 1.57 8.83
N VAL A 103 -5.09 0.69 9.79
CA VAL A 103 -5.31 0.95 11.23
C VAL A 103 -4.16 1.77 11.83
N LEU A 104 -2.94 1.60 11.31
CA LEU A 104 -1.77 2.37 11.74
C LEU A 104 -1.82 3.83 11.26
N THR A 105 -2.44 4.11 10.11
CA THR A 105 -2.55 5.45 9.55
C THR A 105 -3.14 6.48 10.54
N PRO A 106 -4.32 6.27 11.17
CA PRO A 106 -4.83 7.22 12.16
C PRO A 106 -3.95 7.35 13.39
N ILE A 107 -3.24 6.29 13.82
CA ILE A 107 -2.29 6.38 14.93
C ILE A 107 -1.14 7.33 14.58
N ILE A 108 -0.60 7.23 13.37
CA ILE A 108 0.46 8.10 12.89
C ILE A 108 -0.04 9.56 12.80
N MET A 109 -1.27 9.76 12.34
CA MET A 109 -1.91 11.08 12.34
C MET A 109 -2.04 11.65 13.74
N TRP A 110 -2.40 10.83 14.73
CA TRP A 110 -2.46 11.25 16.13
C TRP A 110 -1.10 11.65 16.68
N ILE A 111 -0.06 10.84 16.45
CA ILE A 111 1.29 11.10 16.95
C ILE A 111 1.91 12.34 16.25
N ALA A 112 1.83 12.41 14.92
CA ALA A 112 2.51 13.43 14.12
C ALA A 112 1.77 14.79 14.13
N PHE A 113 0.45 14.77 14.14
CA PHE A 113 -0.37 15.98 13.98
C PHE A 113 -1.33 16.23 15.14
N LYS A 114 -1.23 15.43 16.23
CA LYS A 114 -2.11 15.49 17.41
C LYS A 114 -3.60 15.40 17.07
N ALA A 115 -3.94 14.71 15.96
CA ALA A 115 -5.31 14.46 15.54
C ALA A 115 -6.08 13.75 16.66
N ARG A 116 -7.34 14.12 16.89
CA ARG A 116 -8.17 13.44 17.90
C ARG A 116 -8.66 12.13 17.33
N LEU A 117 -8.41 11.03 18.02
CA LEU A 117 -8.92 9.71 17.65
C LEU A 117 -10.20 9.40 18.44
N ASN A 118 -11.21 8.89 17.75
CA ASN A 118 -12.43 8.44 18.39
C ASN A 118 -12.27 7.02 18.96
N VAL A 119 -13.22 6.59 19.79
CA VAL A 119 -13.22 5.27 20.42
C VAL A 119 -13.20 4.14 19.39
N ARG A 120 -13.85 4.31 18.22
CA ARG A 120 -13.87 3.29 17.16
C ARG A 120 -12.47 3.01 16.62
N THR A 121 -11.65 4.05 16.47
CA THR A 121 -10.25 3.90 16.04
C THR A 121 -9.45 3.09 17.06
N TRP A 122 -9.61 3.35 18.36
CA TRP A 122 -8.94 2.58 19.42
C TRP A 122 -9.41 1.11 19.46
N VAL A 123 -10.70 0.85 19.27
CA VAL A 123 -11.24 -0.51 19.13
C VAL A 123 -10.62 -1.21 17.91
N ALA A 124 -10.50 -0.51 16.78
CA ALA A 124 -9.86 -1.06 15.59
C ALA A 124 -8.39 -1.42 15.85
N VAL A 125 -7.64 -0.56 16.55
CA VAL A 125 -6.25 -0.83 16.95
C VAL A 125 -6.16 -2.09 17.81
N ALA A 126 -7.00 -2.20 18.84
CA ALA A 126 -7.00 -3.35 19.73
C ALA A 126 -7.32 -4.67 19.00
N LEU A 127 -8.30 -4.64 18.09
CA LEU A 127 -8.65 -5.80 17.25
C LEU A 127 -7.53 -6.17 16.28
N ALA A 128 -6.86 -5.17 15.67
CA ALA A 128 -5.74 -5.43 14.77
C ALA A 128 -4.57 -6.09 15.50
N LEU A 129 -4.23 -5.59 16.71
CA LEU A 129 -3.19 -6.17 17.55
C LEU A 129 -3.56 -7.60 18.00
N ALA A 130 -4.81 -7.85 18.37
CA ALA A 130 -5.28 -9.20 18.71
C ALA A 130 -5.20 -10.15 17.51
N GLY A 131 -5.61 -9.71 16.32
CA GLY A 131 -5.50 -10.49 15.08
C GLY A 131 -4.05 -10.79 14.72
N LEU A 132 -3.17 -9.78 14.82
CA LEU A 132 -1.73 -9.95 14.62
C LEU A 132 -1.13 -10.98 15.61
N ALA A 133 -1.48 -10.90 16.90
CA ALA A 133 -1.03 -11.87 17.89
C ALA A 133 -1.47 -13.30 17.52
N VAL A 134 -2.72 -13.50 17.11
CA VAL A 134 -3.24 -14.81 16.68
C VAL A 134 -2.47 -15.35 15.48
N LEU A 135 -2.12 -14.50 14.49
CA LEU A 135 -1.35 -14.92 13.32
C LEU A 135 0.11 -15.23 13.66
N SER A 136 0.74 -14.44 14.53
CA SER A 136 2.17 -14.54 14.85
C SER A 136 2.51 -15.66 15.84
N LEU A 137 1.55 -16.19 16.60
CA LEU A 137 1.77 -17.27 17.59
C LEU A 137 2.32 -18.58 17.00
N THR A 138 2.30 -18.76 15.67
CA THR A 138 2.93 -19.90 14.99
C THR A 138 4.39 -19.67 14.60
N GLY A 139 4.82 -18.41 14.52
CA GLY A 139 6.15 -18.01 14.06
C GLY A 139 7.27 -18.15 15.09
N LEU A 140 6.96 -18.57 16.31
CA LEU A 140 7.96 -18.72 17.39
C LEU A 140 9.09 -19.71 17.06
N GLY A 141 8.92 -20.60 16.07
CA GLY A 141 9.96 -21.48 15.57
C GLY A 141 11.09 -20.77 14.81
N ASN A 142 10.78 -19.67 14.13
CA ASN A 142 11.73 -18.83 13.35
C ASN A 142 11.90 -17.42 13.94
N GLY A 143 11.52 -17.21 15.20
CA GLY A 143 11.71 -15.95 15.92
C GLY A 143 10.80 -14.79 15.51
N GLY A 144 9.79 -15.01 14.62
CA GLY A 144 8.85 -13.96 14.22
C GLY A 144 9.47 -12.76 13.47
N VAL A 145 10.69 -12.90 12.95
CA VAL A 145 11.43 -11.81 12.29
C VAL A 145 10.72 -11.36 11.02
N GLY A 146 10.18 -12.29 10.22
CA GLY A 146 9.47 -11.95 8.98
C GLY A 146 8.20 -11.16 9.24
N GLU A 147 7.41 -11.56 10.24
CA GLU A 147 6.22 -10.87 10.69
C GLU A 147 6.55 -9.47 11.23
N ALA A 148 7.61 -9.36 12.03
CA ALA A 148 8.09 -8.08 12.56
C ALA A 148 8.52 -7.13 11.43
N LEU A 149 9.29 -7.62 10.45
CA LEU A 149 9.70 -6.86 9.27
C LEU A 149 8.46 -6.43 8.45
N THR A 150 7.52 -7.34 8.23
CA THR A 150 6.28 -7.00 7.51
C THR A 150 5.47 -5.93 8.25
N LEU A 151 5.43 -5.97 9.59
CA LEU A 151 4.76 -4.95 10.40
C LEU A 151 5.47 -3.58 10.31
N VAL A 152 6.81 -3.57 10.31
CA VAL A 152 7.59 -2.35 10.05
C VAL A 152 7.28 -1.82 8.65
N GLY A 153 7.20 -2.69 7.65
CA GLY A 153 6.75 -2.32 6.30
C GLY A 153 5.37 -1.68 6.30
N ALA A 154 4.40 -2.27 7.00
CA ALA A 154 3.05 -1.72 7.15
C ALA A 154 3.06 -0.33 7.83
N ALA A 155 3.91 -0.11 8.84
CA ALA A 155 4.07 1.20 9.46
C ALA A 155 4.65 2.24 8.49
N LEU A 156 5.66 1.87 7.69
CA LEU A 156 6.22 2.74 6.65
C LEU A 156 5.18 3.07 5.56
N TYR A 157 4.34 2.11 5.16
CA TYR A 157 3.21 2.36 4.26
C TYR A 157 2.21 3.34 4.88
N ALA A 158 1.90 3.20 6.15
CA ALA A 158 1.01 4.13 6.83
C ALA A 158 1.58 5.56 6.87
N VAL A 159 2.89 5.72 7.14
CA VAL A 159 3.58 7.02 7.03
C VAL A 159 3.51 7.56 5.60
N HIS A 160 3.78 6.70 4.61
CA HIS A 160 3.69 7.07 3.20
C HIS A 160 2.28 7.57 2.83
N VAL A 161 1.21 6.88 3.26
CA VAL A 161 -0.18 7.28 3.01
C VAL A 161 -0.46 8.66 3.59
N VAL A 162 -0.02 8.93 4.83
CA VAL A 162 -0.19 10.23 5.50
C VAL A 162 0.53 11.35 4.75
N LEU A 163 1.78 11.13 4.36
CA LEU A 163 2.57 12.13 3.63
C LEU A 163 2.06 12.30 2.19
N LEU A 164 1.59 11.23 1.55
CA LEU A 164 0.98 11.28 0.23
C LEU A 164 -0.28 12.13 0.23
N ASP A 165 -1.17 11.98 1.22
CA ASP A 165 -2.36 12.81 1.36
C ASP A 165 -1.99 14.31 1.46
N ARG A 166 -0.99 14.62 2.31
CA ARG A 166 -0.51 15.99 2.51
C ARG A 166 0.06 16.63 1.24
N TRP A 167 0.79 15.86 0.42
CA TRP A 167 1.55 16.39 -0.72
C TRP A 167 0.94 16.08 -2.09
N SER A 168 -0.08 15.21 -2.16
CA SER A 168 -0.71 14.82 -3.43
C SER A 168 -1.31 15.98 -4.24
N ARG A 169 -1.65 17.07 -3.54
CA ARG A 169 -2.23 18.29 -4.18
C ARG A 169 -1.19 19.16 -4.88
N SER A 170 0.11 18.89 -4.72
CA SER A 170 1.21 19.68 -5.29
C SER A 170 1.42 19.43 -6.79
N MET A 171 0.92 18.31 -7.31
CA MET A 171 1.09 17.92 -8.72
C MET A 171 -0.01 16.95 -9.15
N ASP A 172 -0.09 16.69 -10.47
CA ASP A 172 -1.07 15.73 -10.98
C ASP A 172 -0.73 14.30 -10.54
N ALA A 173 -1.78 13.49 -10.30
CA ALA A 173 -1.63 12.15 -9.71
C ALA A 173 -0.76 11.21 -10.57
N MET A 174 -0.80 11.34 -11.91
CA MET A 174 -0.02 10.50 -12.81
C MET A 174 1.48 10.82 -12.69
N SER A 175 1.84 12.11 -12.75
CA SER A 175 3.23 12.54 -12.59
C SER A 175 3.79 12.17 -11.22
N LEU A 176 2.99 12.36 -10.16
CA LEU A 176 3.37 11.96 -8.81
C LEU A 176 3.64 10.46 -8.70
N ALA A 177 2.75 9.63 -9.26
CA ALA A 177 2.93 8.19 -9.25
C ALA A 177 4.20 7.75 -10.00
N ILE A 178 4.48 8.34 -11.17
CA ILE A 178 5.69 8.02 -11.95
C ILE A 178 6.96 8.43 -11.20
N VAL A 179 7.01 9.64 -10.63
CA VAL A 179 8.18 10.09 -9.87
C VAL A 179 8.38 9.23 -8.62
N GLN A 180 7.32 8.77 -7.95
CA GLN A 180 7.43 7.80 -6.86
C GLN A 180 8.03 6.48 -7.35
N LEU A 181 7.57 5.93 -8.48
CA LEU A 181 8.16 4.70 -9.05
C LEU A 181 9.66 4.86 -9.36
N ILE A 182 10.07 6.04 -9.87
CA ILE A 182 11.48 6.36 -10.05
C ILE A 182 12.21 6.38 -8.69
N GLY A 183 11.62 7.00 -7.67
CA GLY A 183 12.18 7.02 -6.31
C GLY A 183 12.35 5.62 -5.72
N VAL A 184 11.36 4.73 -5.91
CA VAL A 184 11.47 3.32 -5.50
C VAL A 184 12.61 2.61 -6.24
N ALA A 185 12.67 2.77 -7.58
CA ALA A 185 13.71 2.16 -8.40
C ALA A 185 15.12 2.64 -7.98
N LEU A 186 15.28 3.93 -7.69
CA LEU A 186 16.54 4.48 -7.19
C LEU A 186 16.90 3.93 -5.81
N THR A 187 15.92 3.80 -4.89
CA THR A 187 16.15 3.27 -3.53
C THR A 187 16.56 1.81 -3.57
N THR A 188 15.81 0.98 -4.30
CA THR A 188 16.11 -0.45 -4.43
C THR A 188 17.40 -0.67 -5.22
N GLY A 189 17.63 0.12 -6.28
CA GLY A 189 18.87 0.11 -7.04
C GLY A 189 20.07 0.49 -6.19
N PHE A 190 20.02 1.59 -5.45
CA PHE A 190 21.14 2.04 -4.60
C PHE A 190 21.48 1.02 -3.50
N LEU A 191 20.48 0.43 -2.86
CA LEU A 191 20.70 -0.54 -1.78
C LEU A 191 21.19 -1.91 -2.29
N GLY A 192 21.01 -2.23 -3.57
CA GLY A 192 21.58 -3.42 -4.19
C GLY A 192 23.06 -3.28 -4.60
N LEU A 193 23.59 -2.05 -4.70
CA LEU A 193 24.97 -1.82 -5.15
C LEU A 193 26.06 -2.55 -4.34
N PRO A 194 26.00 -2.59 -2.98
CA PRO A 194 27.08 -3.20 -2.20
C PRO A 194 27.25 -4.71 -2.42
N GLY A 195 26.15 -5.44 -2.73
CA GLY A 195 26.17 -6.88 -3.01
C GLY A 195 26.49 -7.26 -4.45
N GLY A 196 26.50 -6.27 -5.38
CA GLY A 196 26.44 -6.50 -6.81
C GLY A 196 25.05 -7.00 -7.24
N TYR A 197 24.69 -6.77 -8.51
CA TYR A 197 23.39 -7.24 -9.02
C TYR A 197 23.52 -8.64 -9.60
N HIS A 198 22.62 -9.53 -9.17
CA HIS A 198 22.47 -10.85 -9.76
C HIS A 198 21.28 -10.84 -10.70
N VAL A 199 21.55 -11.02 -11.99
CA VAL A 199 20.48 -11.14 -12.99
C VAL A 199 19.78 -12.49 -12.79
N PRO A 200 18.44 -12.51 -12.72
CA PRO A 200 17.71 -13.78 -12.54
C PRO A 200 18.01 -14.77 -13.66
N ALA A 201 18.43 -15.99 -13.31
CA ALA A 201 18.61 -17.07 -14.28
C ALA A 201 17.32 -17.86 -14.51
N ASP A 202 16.40 -17.86 -13.54
CA ASP A 202 15.13 -18.61 -13.58
C ASP A 202 14.07 -17.85 -14.39
N PRO A 203 13.50 -18.46 -15.46
CA PRO A 203 12.41 -17.85 -16.24
C PRO A 203 11.17 -17.51 -15.42
N GLY A 204 10.88 -18.28 -14.35
CA GLY A 204 9.75 -18.01 -13.46
C GLY A 204 9.93 -16.71 -12.69
N VAL A 205 11.17 -16.39 -12.27
CA VAL A 205 11.50 -15.10 -11.64
C VAL A 205 11.28 -13.94 -12.62
N TRP A 206 11.66 -14.08 -13.89
CA TRP A 206 11.35 -13.09 -14.92
C TRP A 206 9.85 -12.93 -15.13
N GLY A 207 9.09 -14.04 -15.14
CA GLY A 207 7.62 -13.99 -15.16
C GLY A 207 7.04 -13.19 -13.99
N ALA A 208 7.56 -13.41 -12.78
CA ALA A 208 7.17 -12.67 -11.59
C ALA A 208 7.50 -11.17 -11.70
N ILE A 209 8.71 -10.83 -12.18
CA ILE A 209 9.15 -9.44 -12.42
C ILE A 209 8.21 -8.75 -13.41
N VAL A 210 7.98 -9.34 -14.58
CA VAL A 210 7.14 -8.75 -15.63
C VAL A 210 5.70 -8.59 -15.14
N TYR A 211 5.14 -9.64 -14.51
CA TYR A 211 3.78 -9.58 -13.95
C TYR A 211 3.67 -8.47 -12.89
N THR A 212 4.58 -8.41 -11.93
CA THR A 212 4.49 -7.44 -10.84
C THR A 212 4.82 -6.02 -11.29
N ALA A 213 5.71 -5.83 -12.28
CA ALA A 213 6.00 -4.51 -12.83
C ALA A 213 4.83 -3.98 -13.68
N ILE A 214 4.27 -4.80 -14.56
CA ILE A 214 3.24 -4.37 -15.51
C ILE A 214 1.86 -4.46 -14.89
N MET A 215 1.44 -5.63 -14.42
CA MET A 215 0.07 -5.83 -13.91
C MET A 215 -0.11 -5.15 -12.57
N ALA A 216 0.74 -5.47 -11.59
CA ALA A 216 0.62 -4.91 -10.25
C ALA A 216 1.17 -3.47 -10.11
N GLY A 217 1.97 -3.00 -11.04
CA GLY A 217 2.44 -1.63 -11.12
C GLY A 217 1.55 -0.78 -12.04
N ILE A 218 1.77 -0.89 -13.35
CA ILE A 218 1.20 0.04 -14.35
C ILE A 218 -0.32 -0.13 -14.50
N VAL A 219 -0.80 -1.37 -14.72
CA VAL A 219 -2.23 -1.63 -14.99
C VAL A 219 -3.08 -1.28 -13.77
N THR A 220 -2.66 -1.69 -12.57
CA THR A 220 -3.41 -1.38 -11.35
C THR A 220 -3.43 0.11 -11.06
N MET A 221 -2.32 0.83 -11.29
CA MET A 221 -2.28 2.30 -11.13
C MET A 221 -3.30 2.99 -12.05
N LEU A 222 -3.39 2.59 -13.32
CA LEU A 222 -4.34 3.16 -14.27
C LEU A 222 -5.79 2.84 -13.88
N LEU A 223 -6.07 1.58 -13.56
CA LEU A 223 -7.41 1.14 -13.14
C LEU A 223 -7.86 1.82 -11.85
N GLN A 224 -6.98 1.90 -10.85
CA GLN A 224 -7.26 2.54 -9.57
C GLN A 224 -7.52 4.04 -9.75
N THR A 225 -6.63 4.75 -10.46
CA THR A 225 -6.78 6.19 -10.72
C THR A 225 -8.08 6.49 -11.46
N TRP A 226 -8.45 5.65 -12.45
CA TRP A 226 -9.71 5.80 -13.15
C TRP A 226 -10.91 5.50 -12.23
N ALA A 227 -10.87 4.42 -11.46
CA ALA A 227 -11.98 4.00 -10.61
C ALA A 227 -12.27 4.99 -9.48
N GLN A 228 -11.22 5.57 -8.86
CA GLN A 228 -11.35 6.56 -7.79
C GLN A 228 -12.07 7.84 -8.21
N ARG A 229 -12.13 8.15 -9.52
CA ARG A 229 -12.92 9.27 -10.05
C ARG A 229 -14.43 9.00 -10.12
N HIS A 230 -14.85 7.74 -9.96
CA HIS A 230 -16.23 7.32 -10.20
C HIS A 230 -16.92 6.75 -8.95
N ILE A 231 -16.20 6.54 -7.86
CA ILE A 231 -16.74 6.07 -6.58
C ILE A 231 -16.14 6.83 -5.41
N THR A 232 -16.86 6.84 -4.29
CA THR A 232 -16.45 7.58 -3.09
C THR A 232 -15.20 6.99 -2.44
N PRO A 233 -14.37 7.81 -1.76
CA PRO A 233 -13.18 7.33 -1.04
C PRO A 233 -13.48 6.20 -0.06
N THR A 234 -14.64 6.24 0.61
CA THR A 234 -15.11 5.18 1.50
C THR A 234 -15.23 3.84 0.80
N ARG A 235 -15.84 3.82 -0.41
CA ARG A 235 -15.97 2.59 -1.19
C ARG A 235 -14.62 2.08 -1.65
N VAL A 236 -13.71 3.00 -2.03
CA VAL A 236 -12.33 2.62 -2.36
C VAL A 236 -11.68 1.92 -1.18
N ALA A 237 -11.68 2.54 0.00
CA ALA A 237 -11.07 1.96 1.21
C ALA A 237 -11.69 0.59 1.56
N LEU A 238 -13.02 0.45 1.49
CA LEU A 238 -13.69 -0.84 1.71
C LEU A 238 -13.27 -1.91 0.69
N LEU A 239 -13.10 -1.55 -0.57
CA LEU A 239 -12.67 -2.50 -1.60
C LEU A 239 -11.19 -2.90 -1.41
N MET A 240 -10.34 -1.97 -0.96
CA MET A 240 -8.93 -2.28 -0.67
C MET A 240 -8.79 -3.29 0.48
N THR A 241 -9.76 -3.42 1.39
CA THR A 241 -9.72 -4.45 2.45
C THR A 241 -9.80 -5.89 1.93
N PHE A 242 -10.17 -6.08 0.67
CA PHE A 242 -10.16 -7.42 0.04
C PHE A 242 -8.76 -7.87 -0.38
N GLU A 243 -7.76 -7.00 -0.42
CA GLU A 243 -6.39 -7.36 -0.77
C GLU A 243 -5.84 -8.52 0.09
N PRO A 244 -5.86 -8.47 1.44
CA PRO A 244 -5.41 -9.60 2.26
C PRO A 244 -6.28 -10.86 2.11
N VAL A 245 -7.57 -10.72 1.76
CA VAL A 245 -8.43 -11.87 1.45
C VAL A 245 -7.95 -12.56 0.17
N PHE A 246 -7.69 -11.79 -0.89
CA PHE A 246 -7.13 -12.32 -2.13
C PHE A 246 -5.72 -12.87 -1.91
N ALA A 247 -4.87 -12.22 -1.11
CA ALA A 247 -3.54 -12.72 -0.76
C ALA A 247 -3.62 -14.12 -0.15
N SER A 248 -4.52 -14.32 0.82
CA SER A 248 -4.76 -15.62 1.43
C SER A 248 -5.34 -16.64 0.45
N ALA A 249 -6.32 -16.23 -0.36
CA ALA A 249 -6.93 -17.13 -1.34
C ALA A 249 -5.91 -17.64 -2.37
N PHE A 250 -5.04 -16.75 -2.87
CA PHE A 250 -3.99 -17.12 -3.80
C PHE A 250 -2.87 -17.93 -3.13
N ALA A 251 -2.47 -17.59 -1.90
CA ALA A 251 -1.45 -18.33 -1.14
C ALA A 251 -1.90 -19.76 -0.84
N VAL A 252 -3.18 -19.96 -0.50
CA VAL A 252 -3.77 -21.29 -0.28
C VAL A 252 -3.98 -22.01 -1.60
N GLY A 253 -4.55 -21.35 -2.62
CA GLY A 253 -4.92 -22.02 -3.88
C GLY A 253 -3.72 -22.36 -4.77
N PHE A 254 -2.67 -21.55 -4.77
CA PHE A 254 -1.54 -21.65 -5.68
C PHE A 254 -0.18 -21.67 -4.97
N GLY A 255 -0.09 -21.13 -3.75
CA GLY A 255 1.15 -21.05 -2.97
C GLY A 255 1.40 -22.25 -2.05
N GLY A 256 0.50 -23.24 -2.03
CA GLY A 256 0.63 -24.45 -1.20
C GLY A 256 0.42 -24.20 0.30
N GLU A 257 -0.11 -23.06 0.71
CA GLU A 257 -0.41 -22.78 2.12
C GLU A 257 -1.69 -23.50 2.56
N ALA A 258 -1.71 -23.99 3.80
CA ALA A 258 -2.90 -24.62 4.38
C ALA A 258 -3.82 -23.59 5.04
N VAL A 259 -5.13 -23.80 4.90
CA VAL A 259 -6.11 -23.04 5.68
C VAL A 259 -6.04 -23.52 7.14
N THR A 260 -5.62 -22.64 8.03
CA THR A 260 -5.57 -22.91 9.47
C THR A 260 -6.64 -22.12 10.22
N ILE A 261 -7.10 -22.62 11.36
CA ILE A 261 -8.04 -21.86 12.23
C ILE A 261 -7.43 -20.50 12.60
N ARG A 262 -6.12 -20.42 12.79
CA ARG A 262 -5.42 -19.17 13.11
C ARG A 262 -5.45 -18.18 11.96
N LEU A 263 -5.22 -18.65 10.72
CA LEU A 263 -5.34 -17.79 9.53
C LEU A 263 -6.75 -17.20 9.42
N VAL A 264 -7.77 -18.03 9.62
CA VAL A 264 -9.17 -17.57 9.55
C VAL A 264 -9.49 -16.63 10.71
N ALA A 265 -9.18 -16.99 11.95
CA ALA A 265 -9.51 -16.19 13.12
C ALA A 265 -8.71 -14.87 13.16
N GLY A 266 -7.40 -14.92 12.96
CA GLY A 266 -6.55 -13.74 12.95
C GLY A 266 -6.85 -12.81 11.77
N GLY A 267 -7.07 -13.38 10.58
CA GLY A 267 -7.47 -12.65 9.40
C GLY A 267 -8.84 -11.96 9.57
N ALA A 268 -9.82 -12.67 10.15
CA ALA A 268 -11.13 -12.08 10.44
C ALA A 268 -11.05 -10.91 11.43
N LEU A 269 -10.21 -11.02 12.47
CA LEU A 269 -9.99 -9.92 13.43
C LEU A 269 -9.37 -8.70 12.75
N ILE A 270 -8.37 -8.88 11.88
CA ILE A 270 -7.73 -7.77 11.15
C ILE A 270 -8.70 -7.15 10.15
N LEU A 271 -9.49 -7.94 9.41
CA LEU A 271 -10.50 -7.42 8.51
C LEU A 271 -11.56 -6.61 9.27
N LEU A 272 -12.05 -7.12 10.41
CA LEU A 272 -13.00 -6.42 11.25
C LEU A 272 -12.41 -5.11 11.78
N ALA A 273 -11.15 -5.13 12.26
CA ALA A 273 -10.41 -3.95 12.66
C ALA A 273 -10.36 -2.90 11.55
N THR A 274 -10.01 -3.31 10.34
CA THR A 274 -9.92 -2.43 9.18
C THR A 274 -11.27 -1.80 8.83
N LEU A 275 -12.35 -2.60 8.84
CA LEU A 275 -13.72 -2.10 8.58
C LEU A 275 -14.18 -1.08 9.63
N ILE A 276 -13.86 -1.32 10.91
CA ILE A 276 -14.18 -0.40 12.02
C ILE A 276 -13.31 0.86 11.90
N GLY A 277 -12.02 0.71 11.58
CA GLY A 277 -11.06 1.80 11.43
C GLY A 277 -11.45 2.79 10.32
N ILE A 278 -11.89 2.29 9.17
CA ILE A 278 -12.37 3.13 8.05
C ILE A 278 -13.56 3.99 8.49
N ARG A 279 -14.51 3.42 9.23
CA ARG A 279 -15.67 4.16 9.76
C ARG A 279 -15.28 5.15 10.85
N GLY A 280 -14.24 4.84 11.64
CA GLY A 280 -13.68 5.71 12.66
C GLY A 280 -13.02 6.95 12.05
N GLY A 281 -12.10 6.78 11.11
CA GLY A 281 -11.39 7.86 10.47
C GLY A 281 -12.27 8.85 9.71
N GLN A 282 -13.44 8.42 9.23
CA GLN A 282 -14.43 9.32 8.62
C GLN A 282 -15.11 10.23 9.64
N ALA A 283 -15.43 9.71 10.83
CA ALA A 283 -16.01 10.51 11.89
C ALA A 283 -15.03 11.57 12.42
N ASP A 284 -13.74 11.23 12.46
CA ASP A 284 -12.67 12.17 12.86
C ASP A 284 -12.50 13.29 11.83
N ALA A 285 -12.50 12.98 10.54
CA ALA A 285 -12.40 13.97 9.45
C ALA A 285 -13.59 14.94 9.41
N VAL A 286 -14.80 14.47 9.72
CA VAL A 286 -15.99 15.33 9.81
C VAL A 286 -15.91 16.27 11.01
N ASN A 287 -15.43 15.78 12.16
CA ASN A 287 -15.30 16.60 13.37
C ASN A 287 -14.22 17.67 13.23
N ASP A 288 -13.09 17.37 12.56
CA ASP A 288 -12.04 18.34 12.27
C ASP A 288 -12.51 19.44 11.30
N THR A 289 -13.39 19.11 10.37
CA THR A 289 -13.95 20.10 9.42
C THR A 289 -14.94 21.04 10.12
N ILE A 290 -15.63 20.58 11.15
CA ILE A 290 -16.58 21.39 11.96
C ILE A 290 -15.86 22.27 12.98
N SER A 291 -14.64 21.89 13.39
CA SER A 291 -13.90 22.58 14.46
C SER A 291 -12.86 23.60 13.97
N ILE A 292 -12.86 24.01 12.68
CA ILE A 292 -12.01 25.13 12.22
C ILE A 292 -12.69 26.45 12.64
N PRO A 293 -12.19 27.15 13.65
CA PRO A 293 -12.68 28.48 14.00
C PRO A 293 -12.30 29.44 12.85
N GLY A 294 -13.26 30.12 12.26
CA GLY A 294 -13.00 31.18 11.29
C GLY A 294 -13.61 30.99 9.88
N ARG A 295 -14.52 30.03 9.68
CA ARG A 295 -15.21 29.89 8.41
C ARG A 295 -16.56 30.61 8.32
N ASP A 296 -17.04 31.15 9.44
CA ASP A 296 -18.34 31.83 9.53
C ASP A 296 -18.26 33.36 9.30
N ASP A 297 -17.06 33.93 9.09
CA ASP A 297 -16.87 35.36 8.87
C ASP A 297 -16.66 35.74 7.37
N ALA A 298 -17.10 34.91 6.45
CA ALA A 298 -17.21 35.35 5.06
C ALA A 298 -18.46 36.20 4.92
N ASP A 299 -18.26 37.52 4.92
CA ASP A 299 -19.27 38.55 4.62
C ASP A 299 -20.16 38.14 3.46
N PRO A 300 -21.48 38.30 3.57
CA PRO A 300 -22.38 38.08 2.45
C PRO A 300 -22.05 39.10 1.32
N PRO A 301 -22.12 38.67 0.05
CA PRO A 301 -21.80 39.56 -1.06
C PRO A 301 -22.68 40.82 -1.00
N PRO A 302 -22.14 42.02 -1.35
CA PRO A 302 -22.89 43.26 -1.33
C PRO A 302 -24.09 43.15 -2.23
N ARG A 303 -25.26 43.47 -1.72
CA ARG A 303 -26.52 43.57 -2.48
C ARG A 303 -26.32 44.61 -3.54
N ALA A 304 -26.43 44.19 -4.82
CA ALA A 304 -26.53 45.11 -5.94
C ALA A 304 -27.78 45.98 -5.78
N GLY A 305 -27.57 47.27 -5.63
CA GLY A 305 -28.57 48.32 -5.75
C GLY A 305 -28.73 48.73 -7.21
#